data_c06278ada1679c67ec800ce6a9dd1ab8
#
_entry.id   c06278ada1679c67ec800ce6a9dd1ab8
#
_cell.length_a   1.000
_cell.length_b   1.000
_cell.length_c   1.000
_cell.angle_alpha   90.00
_cell.angle_beta   90.00
_cell.angle_gamma   90.00
#
_symmetry.space_group_name_H-M   'P 1'
#
loop_
_entity.id
_entity.type
_entity.pdbx_description
1 polymer ?
#
loop_
_entity_poly.entity_id
_entity_poly.type
_entity_poly.pdbx_seq_one_letter_code
_entity_poly.pdbx_strand_id
1 'polypeptide(L)'
;DELGNSSIELISVLRGQMLKDAHKVTQHFGYSTNLRYRRTKDKIETLQKFDENTYASLVPKENKKIQTLEVAITRFNRFTGNGRLQVKDNEDTQAFGFLGYKTVENYLRKKVASNLSNNTGLGDNQEMEFLKIECYSYERRDGKVMKYMIKKVL
;
A
#
# COMPACT_ATOMS: atom_id res chain seq x y z
N ASP A 1 -14.53 1.16 -27.22
CA ASP A 1 -13.88 0.49 -26.07
C ASP A 1 -12.37 0.72 -25.94
N GLU A 2 -11.69 1.26 -26.96
CA GLU A 2 -10.27 1.66 -26.86
C GLU A 2 -10.01 2.78 -25.84
N LEU A 3 -10.99 3.68 -25.62
CA LEU A 3 -10.90 4.76 -24.64
C LEU A 3 -10.95 4.26 -23.18
N GLY A 4 -11.62 3.14 -22.92
CA GLY A 4 -11.66 2.54 -21.58
C GLY A 4 -10.31 1.99 -21.14
N ASN A 5 -9.62 1.29 -22.02
CA ASN A 5 -8.29 0.71 -21.74
C ASN A 5 -7.22 1.79 -21.59
N SER A 6 -7.23 2.82 -22.45
CA SER A 6 -6.30 3.96 -22.32
C SER A 6 -6.50 4.75 -21.03
N SER A 7 -7.74 4.86 -20.53
CA SER A 7 -8.01 5.52 -19.24
C SER A 7 -7.50 4.72 -18.06
N ILE A 8 -7.60 3.39 -18.09
CA ILE A 8 -7.08 2.50 -17.04
C ILE A 8 -5.54 2.53 -17.04
N GLU A 9 -4.90 2.53 -18.21
CA GLU A 9 -3.44 2.67 -18.30
C GLU A 9 -2.97 4.04 -17.80
N LEU A 10 -3.64 5.13 -18.16
CA LEU A 10 -3.32 6.47 -17.67
C LEU A 10 -3.45 6.56 -16.13
N ILE A 11 -4.52 5.99 -15.57
CA ILE A 11 -4.72 5.91 -14.12
C ILE A 11 -3.64 5.04 -13.47
N SER A 12 -3.19 3.98 -14.14
CA SER A 12 -2.12 3.13 -13.63
C SER A 12 -0.77 3.83 -13.58
N VAL A 13 -0.48 4.71 -14.53
CA VAL A 13 0.74 5.53 -14.59
C VAL A 13 0.70 6.66 -13.57
N LEU A 14 -0.47 7.28 -13.34
CA LEU A 14 -0.67 8.36 -12.36
C LEU A 14 -0.77 7.86 -10.92
N ARG A 15 -0.11 6.75 -10.58
CA ARG A 15 -0.22 6.15 -9.23
C ARG A 15 0.59 6.92 -8.17
N GLY A 16 0.11 6.81 -6.93
CA GLY A 16 0.86 7.24 -5.74
C GLY A 16 0.99 8.75 -5.60
N GLN A 17 2.21 9.27 -5.68
CA GLN A 17 2.49 10.67 -5.40
C GLN A 17 1.87 11.62 -6.43
N MET A 18 1.85 11.25 -7.70
CA MET A 18 1.26 12.08 -8.77
C MET A 18 -0.24 12.33 -8.57
N LEU A 19 -1.01 11.30 -8.16
CA LEU A 19 -2.42 11.48 -7.82
C LEU A 19 -2.63 12.37 -6.60
N LYS A 20 -1.76 12.27 -5.59
CA LYS A 20 -1.79 13.18 -4.43
C LYS A 20 -1.49 14.61 -4.84
N ASP A 21 -0.50 14.78 -5.73
CA ASP A 21 -0.14 16.11 -6.24
C ASP A 21 -1.27 16.73 -7.08
N ALA A 22 -1.99 15.94 -7.87
CA ALA A 22 -3.17 16.39 -8.60
C ALA A 22 -4.31 16.87 -7.67
N HIS A 23 -4.36 16.37 -6.43
CA HIS A 23 -5.35 16.79 -5.43
C HIS A 23 -4.88 17.95 -4.54
N LYS A 24 -3.66 18.46 -4.71
CA LYS A 24 -3.15 19.58 -3.88
C LYS A 24 -4.05 20.81 -3.94
N VAL A 25 -4.59 21.13 -5.11
CA VAL A 25 -5.52 22.26 -5.28
C VAL A 25 -6.78 22.04 -4.45
N THR A 26 -7.34 20.83 -4.49
CA THR A 26 -8.50 20.46 -3.68
C THR A 26 -8.21 20.52 -2.18
N GLN A 27 -7.04 20.02 -1.76
CA GLN A 27 -6.64 20.00 -0.35
C GLN A 27 -6.42 21.39 0.25
N HIS A 28 -5.77 22.29 -0.49
CA HIS A 28 -5.40 23.59 0.03
C HIS A 28 -6.48 24.65 -0.15
N PHE A 29 -7.32 24.53 -1.18
CA PHE A 29 -8.26 25.58 -1.57
C PHE A 29 -9.72 25.11 -1.65
N GLY A 30 -10.01 23.81 -1.49
CA GLY A 30 -11.36 23.24 -1.61
C GLY A 30 -11.92 23.21 -3.02
N TYR A 31 -11.14 23.58 -4.05
CA TYR A 31 -11.61 23.59 -5.43
C TYR A 31 -11.44 22.23 -6.10
N SER A 32 -12.40 21.88 -6.97
CA SER A 32 -12.25 20.71 -7.83
C SER A 32 -11.42 21.03 -9.07
N THR A 33 -10.57 20.08 -9.48
CA THR A 33 -9.76 20.15 -10.70
C THR A 33 -10.25 19.11 -11.69
N ASN A 34 -10.40 19.49 -12.95
CA ASN A 34 -10.82 18.58 -14.02
C ASN A 34 -9.66 18.30 -14.97
N LEU A 35 -9.33 17.03 -15.14
CA LEU A 35 -8.46 16.58 -16.22
C LEU A 35 -9.30 16.45 -17.49
N ARG A 36 -8.97 17.24 -18.52
CA ARG A 36 -9.70 17.24 -19.78
C ARG A 36 -8.79 16.84 -20.92
N TYR A 37 -9.34 16.06 -21.84
CA TYR A 37 -8.71 15.69 -23.09
C TYR A 37 -9.39 16.40 -24.25
N ARG A 38 -8.61 17.06 -25.10
CA ARG A 38 -9.08 17.70 -26.31
C ARG A 38 -8.75 16.84 -27.51
N ARG A 39 -9.76 16.14 -28.06
CA ARG A 39 -9.59 15.28 -29.22
C ARG A 39 -9.53 16.10 -30.51
N THR A 40 -10.37 17.12 -30.63
CA THR A 40 -10.42 18.08 -31.73
C THR A 40 -10.63 19.48 -31.18
N LYS A 41 -10.52 20.52 -32.04
CA LYS A 41 -10.68 21.92 -31.64
C LYS A 41 -11.96 22.17 -30.87
N ASP A 42 -13.05 21.47 -31.22
CA ASP A 42 -14.40 21.67 -30.71
C ASP A 42 -14.88 20.54 -29.77
N LYS A 43 -14.06 19.49 -29.55
CA LYS A 43 -14.48 18.34 -28.73
C LYS A 43 -13.55 18.18 -27.55
N ILE A 44 -14.02 18.62 -26.38
CA ILE A 44 -13.33 18.50 -25.08
C ILE A 44 -14.10 17.51 -24.23
N GLU A 45 -13.41 16.49 -23.74
CA GLU A 45 -13.98 15.48 -22.85
C GLU A 45 -13.31 15.58 -21.48
N THR A 46 -14.09 15.49 -20.39
CA THR A 46 -13.54 15.39 -19.04
C THR A 46 -13.21 13.94 -18.75
N LEU A 47 -11.92 13.63 -18.59
CA LEU A 47 -11.43 12.30 -18.28
C LEU A 47 -11.58 11.98 -16.81
N GLN A 48 -11.28 12.94 -15.93
CA GLN A 48 -11.32 12.75 -14.49
C GLN A 48 -11.57 14.07 -13.77
N LYS A 49 -12.35 14.00 -12.70
CA LYS A 49 -12.53 15.08 -11.73
C LYS A 49 -11.78 14.74 -10.46
N PHE A 50 -10.97 15.66 -9.97
CA PHE A 50 -10.26 15.58 -8.68
C PHE A 50 -10.97 16.51 -7.70
N ASP A 51 -11.63 15.93 -6.70
CA ASP A 51 -12.35 16.62 -5.63
C ASP A 51 -12.07 15.95 -4.27
N GLU A 52 -12.71 16.43 -3.21
CA GLU A 52 -12.53 15.88 -1.86
C GLU A 52 -12.88 14.38 -1.77
N ASN A 53 -13.91 13.94 -2.49
CA ASN A 53 -14.32 12.53 -2.47
C ASN A 53 -13.27 11.63 -3.12
N THR A 54 -12.74 12.06 -4.27
CA THR A 54 -11.68 11.34 -4.96
C THR A 54 -10.37 11.34 -4.16
N TYR A 55 -10.05 12.44 -3.48
CA TYR A 55 -8.93 12.49 -2.54
C TYR A 55 -9.11 11.53 -1.36
N ALA A 56 -10.27 11.56 -0.71
CA ALA A 56 -10.57 10.70 0.42
C ALA A 56 -10.49 9.20 0.08
N SER A 57 -10.69 8.83 -1.19
CA SER A 57 -10.52 7.46 -1.66
C SER A 57 -9.05 7.02 -1.79
N LEU A 58 -8.13 7.98 -1.95
CA LEU A 58 -6.70 7.71 -2.10
C LEU A 58 -5.97 7.62 -0.76
N VAL A 59 -6.51 8.25 0.29
CA VAL A 59 -5.88 8.26 1.61
C VAL A 59 -6.28 7.01 2.37
N PRO A 60 -5.32 6.13 2.70
CA PRO A 60 -5.61 4.95 3.51
C PRO A 60 -6.04 5.37 4.91
N LYS A 61 -7.09 4.76 5.41
CA LYS A 61 -7.55 4.90 6.79
C LYS A 61 -7.08 3.72 7.64
N GLU A 62 -6.77 4.01 8.89
CA GLU A 62 -6.44 2.99 9.86
C GLU A 62 -7.69 2.15 10.19
N ASN A 63 -7.58 0.86 9.93
CA ASN A 63 -8.53 -0.13 10.45
C ASN A 63 -7.98 -0.67 11.78
N LYS A 64 -8.53 -0.17 12.89
CA LYS A 64 -8.07 -0.51 14.25
C LYS A 64 -8.37 -1.95 14.67
N LYS A 65 -9.06 -2.73 13.84
CA LYS A 65 -9.31 -4.13 14.12
C LYS A 65 -8.00 -4.91 14.09
N ILE A 66 -7.62 -5.44 15.24
CA ILE A 66 -6.45 -6.33 15.35
C ILE A 66 -6.79 -7.65 14.69
N GLN A 67 -5.89 -8.10 13.84
CA GLN A 67 -5.96 -9.37 13.14
C GLN A 67 -4.66 -10.16 13.36
N THR A 68 -4.78 -11.46 13.37
CA THR A 68 -3.63 -12.38 13.44
C THR A 68 -3.40 -12.95 12.05
N LEU A 69 -2.18 -12.83 11.54
CA LEU A 69 -1.78 -13.30 10.22
C LEU A 69 -0.53 -14.16 10.32
N GLU A 70 -0.43 -15.14 9.40
CA GLU A 70 0.81 -15.86 9.11
C GLU A 70 1.48 -15.19 7.91
N VAL A 71 2.73 -14.74 8.09
CA VAL A 71 3.42 -13.91 7.09
C VAL A 71 4.87 -14.32 6.92
N ALA A 72 5.37 -14.23 5.70
CA ALA A 72 6.79 -14.33 5.39
C ALA A 72 7.34 -12.93 5.06
N ILE A 73 8.48 -12.59 5.65
CA ILE A 73 9.12 -11.29 5.40
C ILE A 73 9.93 -11.38 4.11
N THR A 74 9.65 -10.50 3.16
CA THR A 74 10.34 -10.47 1.86
C THR A 74 11.31 -9.28 1.73
N ARG A 75 11.17 -8.27 2.57
CA ARG A 75 12.07 -7.12 2.66
C ARG A 75 11.97 -6.47 4.03
N PHE A 76 13.11 -6.03 4.58
CA PHE A 76 13.16 -5.32 5.85
C PHE A 76 14.26 -4.25 5.87
N ASN A 77 13.90 -3.03 6.25
CA ASN A 77 14.83 -1.94 6.48
C ASN A 77 15.01 -1.74 7.99
N ARG A 78 16.17 -2.13 8.50
CA ARG A 78 16.53 -2.08 9.94
C ARG A 78 16.55 -0.67 10.53
N PHE A 79 16.71 0.38 9.71
CA PHE A 79 16.77 1.76 10.20
C PHE A 79 15.38 2.37 10.37
N THR A 80 14.47 2.07 9.46
CA THR A 80 13.12 2.66 9.44
C THR A 80 12.05 1.74 10.01
N GLY A 81 12.34 0.43 10.13
CA GLY A 81 11.36 -0.59 10.53
C GLY A 81 10.29 -0.89 9.48
N ASN A 82 10.45 -0.35 8.26
CA ASN A 82 9.53 -0.64 7.17
C ASN A 82 10.04 -1.80 6.32
N GLY A 83 9.11 -2.51 5.70
CA GLY A 83 9.45 -3.64 4.85
C GLY A 83 8.29 -4.08 3.98
N ARG A 84 8.42 -5.28 3.45
CA ARG A 84 7.37 -6.00 2.73
C ARG A 84 7.23 -7.38 3.34
N LEU A 85 6.01 -7.85 3.38
CA LEU A 85 5.64 -9.20 3.80
C LEU A 85 4.68 -9.81 2.78
N GLN A 86 4.67 -11.11 2.73
CA GLN A 86 3.70 -11.92 2.03
C GLN A 86 2.82 -12.61 3.07
N VAL A 87 1.51 -12.47 2.94
CA VAL A 87 0.56 -13.21 3.77
C VAL A 87 0.46 -14.63 3.20
N LYS A 88 0.41 -15.63 4.07
CA LYS A 88 0.22 -17.02 3.66
C LYS A 88 -1.00 -17.15 2.74
N ASP A 89 -0.88 -17.96 1.73
CA ASP A 89 -1.89 -18.19 0.69
C ASP A 89 -2.19 -16.95 -0.20
N ASN A 90 -1.34 -15.92 -0.15
CA ASN A 90 -1.42 -14.77 -1.03
C ASN A 90 -0.09 -14.56 -1.76
N GLU A 91 -0.13 -14.47 -3.08
CA GLU A 91 1.08 -14.26 -3.90
C GLU A 91 1.61 -12.82 -3.82
N ASP A 92 0.73 -11.86 -3.53
CA ASP A 92 1.08 -10.44 -3.46
C ASP A 92 1.79 -10.08 -2.18
N THR A 93 2.90 -9.32 -2.31
CA THR A 93 3.56 -8.75 -1.15
C THR A 93 2.94 -7.42 -0.74
N GLN A 94 2.76 -7.21 0.56
CA GLN A 94 2.20 -5.99 1.15
C GLN A 94 3.26 -5.22 1.95
N ALA A 95 3.11 -3.89 2.00
CA ALA A 95 3.98 -3.08 2.86
C ALA A 95 3.66 -3.33 4.34
N PHE A 96 4.70 -3.30 5.18
CA PHE A 96 4.51 -3.28 6.63
C PHE A 96 5.39 -2.25 7.32
N GLY A 97 5.07 -1.99 8.57
CA GLY A 97 5.87 -1.22 9.51
C GLY A 97 5.55 -1.60 10.94
N PHE A 98 6.23 -0.98 11.88
CA PHE A 98 5.95 -1.13 13.31
C PHE A 98 5.36 0.15 13.88
N LEU A 99 4.47 0.02 14.83
CA LEU A 99 4.02 1.14 15.63
C LEU A 99 5.17 1.59 16.55
N GLY A 100 5.61 2.85 16.43
CA GLY A 100 6.68 3.39 17.27
C GLY A 100 8.00 2.62 17.14
N TYR A 101 8.52 2.42 15.92
CA TYR A 101 9.69 1.59 15.65
C TYR A 101 10.90 1.81 16.58
N LYS A 102 11.12 3.03 17.06
CA LYS A 102 12.22 3.33 17.99
C LYS A 102 12.09 2.62 19.35
N THR A 103 10.85 2.37 19.76
CA THR A 103 10.53 1.71 21.05
C THR A 103 10.24 0.21 20.89
N VAL A 104 10.26 -0.31 19.65
CA VAL A 104 10.06 -1.73 19.38
C VAL A 104 11.21 -2.53 19.98
N GLU A 105 10.87 -3.56 20.73
CA GLU A 105 11.84 -4.46 21.36
C GLU A 105 12.78 -5.10 20.33
N ASN A 106 14.07 -5.19 20.70
CA ASN A 106 15.07 -5.80 19.82
C ASN A 106 14.74 -7.24 19.42
N TYR A 107 14.01 -7.95 20.27
CA TYR A 107 13.53 -9.30 20.00
C TYR A 107 12.62 -9.36 18.75
N LEU A 108 11.66 -8.45 18.62
CA LEU A 108 10.76 -8.39 17.46
C LEU A 108 11.54 -8.09 16.17
N ARG A 109 12.50 -7.16 16.25
CA ARG A 109 13.38 -6.85 15.10
C ARG A 109 14.19 -8.05 14.66
N LYS A 110 14.74 -8.80 15.64
CA LYS A 110 15.50 -10.03 15.37
C LYS A 110 14.63 -11.11 14.74
N LYS A 111 13.41 -11.36 15.24
CA LYS A 111 12.49 -12.33 14.65
C LYS A 111 12.18 -12.02 13.19
N VAL A 112 11.85 -10.74 12.88
CA VAL A 112 11.58 -10.31 11.51
C VAL A 112 12.81 -10.46 10.60
N ALA A 113 14.00 -10.09 11.08
CA ALA A 113 15.24 -10.22 10.32
C ALA A 113 15.63 -11.70 10.12
N SER A 114 15.43 -12.55 11.13
CA SER A 114 15.69 -13.99 11.05
C SER A 114 14.77 -14.67 10.03
N ASN A 115 13.48 -14.37 10.05
CA ASN A 115 12.53 -14.91 9.08
C ASN A 115 12.92 -14.51 7.63
N LEU A 116 13.30 -13.26 7.41
CA LEU A 116 13.80 -12.82 6.09
C LEU A 116 15.04 -13.64 5.69
N SER A 117 15.98 -13.82 6.62
CA SER A 117 17.22 -14.59 6.36
C SER A 117 16.91 -16.06 6.06
N ASN A 118 16.03 -16.68 6.83
CA ASN A 118 15.65 -18.09 6.67
C ASN A 118 14.94 -18.36 5.34
N ASN A 119 14.17 -17.38 4.86
CA ASN A 119 13.45 -17.48 3.59
C ASN A 119 14.28 -17.00 2.38
N THR A 120 15.51 -16.48 2.61
CA THR A 120 16.34 -15.99 1.52
C THR A 120 17.12 -17.15 0.90
N GLY A 121 17.01 -17.30 -0.42
CA GLY A 121 17.73 -18.34 -1.17
C GLY A 121 17.08 -19.73 -1.12
N LEU A 122 15.82 -19.82 -0.69
CA LEU A 122 15.06 -21.06 -0.78
C LEU A 122 14.88 -21.48 -2.25
N GLY A 123 15.14 -22.76 -2.53
CA GLY A 123 14.86 -23.36 -3.83
C GLY A 123 13.37 -23.71 -3.98
N ASP A 124 12.95 -24.04 -5.21
CA ASP A 124 11.55 -24.31 -5.57
C ASP A 124 10.86 -25.42 -4.76
N ASN A 125 11.65 -26.30 -4.11
CA ASN A 125 11.14 -27.42 -3.31
C ASN A 125 11.21 -27.19 -1.80
N GLN A 126 11.58 -25.98 -1.35
CA GLN A 126 11.67 -25.66 0.06
C GLN A 126 10.49 -24.82 0.51
N GLU A 127 9.89 -25.20 1.64
CA GLU A 127 8.76 -24.48 2.22
C GLU A 127 9.24 -23.18 2.91
N MET A 128 8.46 -22.11 2.71
CA MET A 128 8.70 -20.84 3.38
C MET A 128 8.32 -20.93 4.86
N GLU A 129 9.16 -20.36 5.71
CA GLU A 129 8.85 -20.17 7.13
C GLU A 129 7.94 -18.96 7.32
N PHE A 130 6.81 -19.15 8.01
CA PHE A 130 5.88 -18.09 8.31
C PHE A 130 5.95 -17.67 9.78
N LEU A 131 5.92 -16.35 10.02
CA LEU A 131 5.74 -15.76 11.33
C LEU A 131 4.27 -15.51 11.60
N LYS A 132 3.82 -15.80 12.81
CA LYS A 132 2.50 -15.41 13.29
C LYS A 132 2.57 -14.03 13.93
N ILE A 133 1.85 -13.06 13.37
CA ILE A 133 1.86 -11.67 13.82
C ILE A 133 0.47 -11.20 14.22
N GLU A 134 0.41 -10.30 15.21
CA GLU A 134 -0.74 -9.44 15.48
C GLU A 134 -0.49 -8.08 14.83
N CYS A 135 -1.42 -7.64 14.02
CA CYS A 135 -1.30 -6.36 13.30
C CYS A 135 -2.68 -5.73 13.10
N TYR A 136 -2.67 -4.46 12.73
CA TYR A 136 -3.81 -3.78 12.13
C TYR A 136 -3.39 -3.25 10.76
N SER A 137 -4.37 -2.86 9.94
CA SER A 137 -4.14 -2.46 8.57
C SER A 137 -4.45 -0.99 8.32
N TYR A 138 -3.78 -0.41 7.33
CA TYR A 138 -4.21 0.81 6.67
C TYR A 138 -4.86 0.41 5.35
N GLU A 139 -6.12 0.75 5.21
CA GLU A 139 -6.96 0.32 4.09
C GLU A 139 -7.47 1.53 3.31
N ARG A 140 -7.56 1.37 2.00
CA ARG A 140 -8.29 2.31 1.16
C ARG A 140 -9.80 2.12 1.34
N ARG A 141 -10.58 3.07 0.87
CA ARG A 141 -12.05 3.03 0.95
C ARG A 141 -12.67 1.83 0.21
N ASP A 142 -11.96 1.27 -0.77
CA ASP A 142 -12.33 0.04 -1.49
C ASP A 142 -11.99 -1.25 -0.73
N GLY A 143 -11.51 -1.14 0.51
CA GLY A 143 -11.08 -2.28 1.35
C GLY A 143 -9.69 -2.81 1.03
N LYS A 144 -8.99 -2.27 0.04
CA LYS A 144 -7.65 -2.73 -0.31
C LYS A 144 -6.65 -2.34 0.78
N VAL A 145 -5.98 -3.34 1.34
CA VAL A 145 -4.90 -3.13 2.30
C VAL A 145 -3.70 -2.50 1.61
N MET A 146 -3.23 -1.41 2.16
CA MET A 146 -2.07 -0.67 1.67
C MET A 146 -0.83 -0.92 2.53
N LYS A 147 -1.02 -1.16 3.82
CA LYS A 147 0.07 -1.40 4.76
C LYS A 147 -0.43 -2.11 6.01
N TYR A 148 0.36 -3.06 6.52
CA TYR A 148 0.18 -3.63 7.84
C TYR A 148 1.06 -2.93 8.87
N MET A 149 0.52 -2.73 10.07
CA MET A 149 1.28 -2.23 11.21
C MET A 149 1.40 -3.33 12.25
N ILE A 150 2.60 -3.90 12.36
CA ILE A 150 2.88 -5.00 13.29
C ILE A 150 2.92 -4.45 14.71
N LYS A 151 2.11 -5.05 15.56
CA LYS A 151 2.04 -4.77 17.00
C LYS A 151 2.84 -5.79 17.79
N LYS A 152 2.76 -7.07 17.39
CA LYS A 152 3.37 -8.19 18.12
C LYS A 152 3.74 -9.32 17.15
N VAL A 153 4.78 -10.06 17.46
CA VAL A 153 5.11 -11.36 16.86
C VAL A 153 4.88 -12.42 17.92
N LEU A 154 4.07 -13.39 17.58
CA LEU A 154 3.65 -14.47 18.51
C LEU A 154 4.68 -15.62 18.54
#